data_cb6811771da9e3eaa31914a6cbd51b05
#
_entry.id   cb6811771da9e3eaa31914a6cbd51b05
#
_cell.length_a   1.000
_cell.length_b   1.000
_cell.length_c   1.000
_cell.angle_alpha   90.00
_cell.angle_beta   90.00
_cell.angle_gamma   90.00
#
_symmetry.space_group_name_H-M   'P 1'
#
loop_
_entity.id
_entity.type
_entity.pdbx_description
1 polymer ?
#
loop_
_entity_poly.entity_id
_entity_poly.type
_entity_poly.pdbx_seq_one_letter_code
_entity_poly.pdbx_strand_id
1 'polypeptide(L)'
;MTAVKVPVRSAGGVLADLKPKRDGGDPGWLAEARLNALEWVGTHGFPFRTDEDWKYTGLDPILAVPFEAAIAGSGPRVTADLISTASIDLGGPRLVFVNGHFSAEFSRLTGLSAGAVVTTLASVLAGSPDRLEQFYSRTPGEHRAFAAFNDVFAEDGAFIHLTPGTTVDEPIQLVFFSDTEVVPLMSSPRSVIIADADSRATIIETYADINNDFYFTNAVTEVVLADSAQIDHYKAQNEPVTAFHLALLDVQQARNSRFFSRLIMLGSSIARHEVRAVLDGVEAEVSLDGIYLPQGEHVHDNSIFVDHVATNCTSHQLHKGVLDGRGHGVFNGHIMVRHGADGTDANQKNKNLLLSDRAGVDTRPRLEIYTEDVKCTHGAAVGQMNDEALLYLRTRGIPLEAARGPSCRPSCRRWWIESSWSLCGRSWRNWSPTGSESATVRSSHERDSTG
;
A
#
# COMPACT_ATOMS: atom_id res chain seq x y z
N MET A 1 -27.72 17.07 34.15
CA MET A 1 -26.90 16.27 33.25
C MET A 1 -25.80 17.21 32.69
N THR A 2 -24.62 17.09 33.29
CA THR A 2 -23.46 17.92 32.91
C THR A 2 -22.88 17.30 31.67
N ALA A 3 -22.93 18.01 30.52
CA ALA A 3 -22.27 17.61 29.29
C ALA A 3 -20.77 17.47 29.56
N VAL A 4 -20.26 16.25 29.48
CA VAL A 4 -18.82 16.01 29.44
C VAL A 4 -18.30 16.67 28.18
N LYS A 5 -17.61 17.80 28.33
CA LYS A 5 -16.82 18.37 27.23
C LYS A 5 -15.74 17.37 26.88
N VAL A 6 -15.95 16.61 25.80
CA VAL A 6 -14.86 15.90 25.14
C VAL A 6 -13.83 16.97 24.78
N PRO A 7 -12.57 16.86 25.22
CA PRO A 7 -11.55 17.81 24.81
C PRO A 7 -11.50 17.82 23.28
N VAL A 8 -11.65 19.01 22.68
CA VAL A 8 -11.40 19.19 21.26
C VAL A 8 -9.99 18.69 21.04
N ARG A 9 -9.86 17.57 20.32
CA ARG A 9 -8.56 17.06 19.90
C ARG A 9 -7.93 18.19 19.11
N SER A 10 -6.88 18.81 19.65
CA SER A 10 -6.17 19.83 18.91
C SER A 10 -5.74 19.17 17.60
N ALA A 11 -6.22 19.71 16.48
CA ALA A 11 -5.75 19.32 15.16
C ALA A 11 -4.22 19.42 15.23
N GLY A 12 -3.55 18.24 15.35
CA GLY A 12 -2.21 18.21 15.85
C GLY A 12 -1.22 18.75 14.86
N GLY A 13 -0.44 19.71 15.28
CA GLY A 13 0.79 20.09 14.64
C GLY A 13 0.64 20.83 13.30
N VAL A 14 1.77 21.02 12.65
CA VAL A 14 1.97 21.81 11.42
C VAL A 14 1.21 21.23 10.22
N LEU A 15 0.97 19.92 10.19
CA LEU A 15 0.23 19.26 9.11
C LEU A 15 -1.23 19.74 9.01
N ALA A 16 -1.86 20.07 10.13
CA ALA A 16 -3.23 20.59 10.15
C ALA A 16 -3.36 22.02 9.58
N ASP A 17 -2.26 22.76 9.55
CA ASP A 17 -2.21 24.11 8.99
C ASP A 17 -1.93 24.12 7.48
N LEU A 18 -1.67 22.94 6.89
CA LEU A 18 -1.41 22.81 5.47
C LEU A 18 -2.64 23.20 4.65
N LYS A 19 -2.44 24.05 3.66
CA LYS A 19 -3.52 24.52 2.77
C LYS A 19 -3.29 24.01 1.35
N PRO A 20 -4.35 23.58 0.65
CA PRO A 20 -4.23 23.23 -0.75
C PRO A 20 -3.81 24.49 -1.56
N LYS A 21 -2.84 24.31 -2.44
CA LYS A 21 -2.37 25.36 -3.35
C LYS A 21 -3.22 25.32 -4.63
N ARG A 22 -4.43 25.91 -4.61
CA ARG A 22 -5.36 25.89 -5.76
C ARG A 22 -5.89 27.26 -6.09
N ASP A 23 -6.07 27.49 -7.40
CA ASP A 23 -6.61 28.72 -7.95
C ASP A 23 -8.14 28.66 -8.20
N GLY A 24 -8.84 27.64 -7.69
CA GLY A 24 -10.27 27.38 -7.94
C GLY A 24 -10.47 26.48 -9.17
N GLY A 25 -11.75 26.22 -9.53
CA GLY A 25 -12.10 25.42 -10.71
C GLY A 25 -12.64 24.02 -10.40
N ASP A 26 -12.77 23.67 -9.12
CA ASP A 26 -13.42 22.40 -8.74
C ASP A 26 -14.92 22.43 -9.14
N PRO A 27 -15.49 21.30 -9.60
CA PRO A 27 -16.94 21.14 -9.69
C PRO A 27 -17.60 21.40 -8.34
N GLY A 28 -18.84 21.89 -8.33
CA GLY A 28 -19.54 22.29 -7.09
C GLY A 28 -19.57 21.19 -6.02
N TRP A 29 -19.85 19.94 -6.41
CA TRP A 29 -19.86 18.78 -5.50
C TRP A 29 -18.47 18.51 -4.89
N LEU A 30 -17.39 18.69 -5.69
CA LEU A 30 -16.03 18.46 -5.20
C LEU A 30 -15.58 19.54 -4.22
N ALA A 31 -15.92 20.79 -4.52
CA ALA A 31 -15.66 21.91 -3.60
C ALA A 31 -16.36 21.69 -2.25
N GLU A 32 -17.62 21.23 -2.28
CA GLU A 32 -18.38 20.89 -1.06
C GLU A 32 -17.76 19.69 -0.33
N ALA A 33 -17.42 18.61 -1.05
CA ALA A 33 -16.76 17.42 -0.46
C ALA A 33 -15.45 17.76 0.25
N ARG A 34 -14.63 18.64 -0.35
CA ARG A 34 -13.37 19.13 0.24
C ARG A 34 -13.58 19.99 1.48
N LEU A 35 -14.59 20.87 1.46
CA LEU A 35 -14.94 21.68 2.62
C LEU A 35 -15.40 20.80 3.78
N ASN A 36 -16.27 19.81 3.51
CA ASN A 36 -16.74 18.85 4.50
C ASN A 36 -15.58 18.00 5.07
N ALA A 37 -14.65 17.60 4.21
CA ALA A 37 -13.45 16.86 4.63
C ALA A 37 -12.53 17.72 5.50
N LEU A 38 -12.32 18.98 5.14
CA LEU A 38 -11.52 19.92 5.92
C LEU A 38 -12.15 20.19 7.29
N GLU A 39 -13.48 20.40 7.34
CA GLU A 39 -14.23 20.57 8.59
C GLU A 39 -14.15 19.31 9.46
N TRP A 40 -14.24 18.14 8.83
CA TRP A 40 -14.10 16.86 9.54
C TRP A 40 -12.72 16.72 10.18
N VAL A 41 -11.64 16.97 9.43
CA VAL A 41 -10.26 16.95 9.95
C VAL A 41 -10.08 18.00 11.05
N GLY A 42 -10.61 19.19 10.88
CA GLY A 42 -10.55 20.26 11.88
C GLY A 42 -11.29 19.93 13.17
N THR A 43 -12.37 19.14 13.10
CA THR A 43 -13.19 18.78 14.25
C THR A 43 -12.65 17.55 14.99
N HIS A 44 -12.23 16.53 14.24
CA HIS A 44 -11.82 15.23 14.81
C HIS A 44 -10.30 15.12 14.97
N GLY A 45 -9.52 15.88 14.18
CA GLY A 45 -8.07 15.80 14.16
C GLY A 45 -7.54 14.49 13.58
N PHE A 46 -6.24 14.27 13.79
CA PHE A 46 -5.58 13.02 13.46
C PHE A 46 -5.62 12.04 14.64
N PRO A 47 -5.53 10.73 14.40
CA PRO A 47 -5.57 9.73 15.46
C PRO A 47 -4.32 9.81 16.37
N PHE A 48 -4.50 9.34 17.61
CA PHE A 48 -3.45 9.28 18.62
C PHE A 48 -3.15 7.82 19.02
N ARG A 49 -2.04 7.59 19.68
CA ARG A 49 -1.70 6.28 20.27
C ARG A 49 -2.73 5.80 21.32
N THR A 50 -3.64 6.64 21.77
CA THR A 50 -4.78 6.26 22.61
C THR A 50 -5.93 5.64 21.83
N ASP A 51 -5.96 5.84 20.51
CA ASP A 51 -6.94 5.23 19.63
C ASP A 51 -6.52 3.80 19.33
N GLU A 52 -7.44 2.87 19.47
CA GLU A 52 -7.17 1.43 19.47
C GLU A 52 -6.41 0.95 18.23
N ASP A 53 -6.77 1.48 17.04
CA ASP A 53 -6.17 1.07 15.77
C ASP A 53 -4.85 1.81 15.46
N TRP A 54 -4.48 2.80 16.29
CA TRP A 54 -3.24 3.57 16.15
C TRP A 54 -2.28 3.43 17.33
N LYS A 55 -2.61 2.54 18.26
CA LYS A 55 -1.87 2.35 19.52
C LYS A 55 -0.37 2.13 19.31
N TYR A 56 -0.01 1.42 18.27
CA TYR A 56 1.37 1.02 17.99
C TYR A 56 2.05 1.87 16.91
N THR A 57 1.31 2.77 16.25
CA THR A 57 1.83 3.64 15.19
C THR A 57 1.62 5.10 15.57
N GLY A 58 2.67 5.72 16.12
CA GLY A 58 2.63 7.14 16.51
C GLY A 58 2.83 8.05 15.31
N LEU A 59 1.99 9.07 15.20
CA LEU A 59 2.04 10.06 14.11
C LEU A 59 2.88 11.29 14.44
N ASP A 60 3.40 11.43 15.67
CA ASP A 60 4.17 12.60 16.09
C ASP A 60 5.29 12.99 15.12
N PRO A 61 6.06 12.03 14.53
CA PRO A 61 7.10 12.37 13.56
C PRO A 61 6.56 13.00 12.27
N ILE A 62 5.35 12.62 11.84
CA ILE A 62 4.71 13.16 10.65
C ILE A 62 4.09 14.53 10.96
N LEU A 63 3.35 14.62 12.08
CA LEU A 63 2.61 15.81 12.46
C LEU A 63 3.50 17.01 12.81
N ALA A 64 4.76 16.76 13.20
CA ALA A 64 5.73 17.80 13.55
C ALA A 64 6.42 18.45 12.33
N VAL A 65 6.26 17.88 11.13
CA VAL A 65 6.96 18.36 9.94
C VAL A 65 6.14 19.40 9.18
N PRO A 66 6.71 20.56 8.81
CA PRO A 66 6.06 21.57 8.00
C PRO A 66 6.10 21.18 6.51
N PHE A 67 5.33 20.17 6.13
CA PHE A 67 5.23 19.80 4.73
C PHE A 67 4.58 20.91 3.90
N GLU A 68 4.99 21.01 2.64
CA GLU A 68 4.27 21.74 1.63
C GLU A 68 3.51 20.77 0.71
N ALA A 69 2.28 21.17 0.29
CA ALA A 69 1.57 20.41 -0.71
C ALA A 69 2.34 20.43 -2.04
N ALA A 70 2.55 19.27 -2.62
CA ALA A 70 3.17 19.14 -3.93
C ALA A 70 2.29 19.82 -5.00
N ILE A 71 2.93 20.38 -6.02
CA ILE A 71 2.26 21.02 -7.15
C ILE A 71 2.71 20.39 -8.47
N ALA A 72 1.90 20.51 -9.49
CA ALA A 72 2.23 20.03 -10.83
C ALA A 72 3.53 20.67 -11.34
N GLY A 73 4.40 19.84 -11.94
CA GLY A 73 5.70 20.28 -12.45
C GLY A 73 6.81 20.37 -11.39
N SER A 74 6.55 20.04 -10.12
CA SER A 74 7.59 19.82 -9.14
C SER A 74 8.31 18.48 -9.43
N GLY A 75 9.61 18.40 -9.11
CA GLY A 75 10.40 17.18 -9.33
C GLY A 75 11.25 17.21 -10.63
N PRO A 76 12.11 18.24 -10.78
CA PRO A 76 12.86 18.41 -12.03
C PRO A 76 14.00 17.40 -12.25
N ARG A 77 14.36 16.61 -11.21
CA ARG A 77 15.47 15.64 -11.28
C ARG A 77 15.07 14.27 -11.81
N VAL A 78 13.76 14.02 -11.97
CA VAL A 78 13.26 12.74 -12.50
C VAL A 78 13.66 12.57 -13.94
N THR A 79 14.25 11.41 -14.28
CA THR A 79 14.63 11.05 -15.63
C THR A 79 14.12 9.65 -16.00
N ALA A 80 14.03 9.34 -17.28
CA ALA A 80 13.59 8.02 -17.74
C ALA A 80 14.48 6.88 -17.20
N ASP A 81 15.80 7.11 -17.07
CA ASP A 81 16.74 6.13 -16.54
C ASP A 81 16.49 5.84 -15.06
N LEU A 82 16.19 6.88 -14.26
CA LEU A 82 15.85 6.73 -12.84
C LEU A 82 14.56 5.93 -12.68
N ILE A 83 13.53 6.25 -13.47
CA ILE A 83 12.27 5.51 -13.48
C ILE A 83 12.49 4.03 -13.84
N SER A 84 13.31 3.76 -14.86
CA SER A 84 13.60 2.38 -15.28
C SER A 84 14.38 1.59 -14.23
N THR A 85 15.18 2.26 -13.40
CA THR A 85 15.94 1.65 -12.30
C THR A 85 15.06 1.35 -11.08
N ALA A 86 14.17 2.28 -10.73
CA ALA A 86 13.34 2.18 -9.52
C ALA A 86 12.02 1.44 -9.75
N SER A 87 11.62 1.17 -11.00
CA SER A 87 10.40 0.44 -11.33
C SER A 87 10.66 -0.58 -12.43
N ILE A 88 9.97 -1.72 -12.36
CA ILE A 88 10.07 -2.76 -13.39
C ILE A 88 9.12 -2.42 -14.53
N ASP A 89 9.64 -2.35 -15.76
CA ASP A 89 8.78 -2.25 -16.95
C ASP A 89 8.36 -3.67 -17.40
N LEU A 90 7.08 -3.97 -17.26
CA LEU A 90 6.50 -5.26 -17.65
C LEU A 90 5.81 -5.22 -19.02
N GLY A 91 5.99 -4.13 -19.77
CA GLY A 91 5.18 -3.88 -20.97
C GLY A 91 3.82 -3.28 -20.60
N GLY A 92 2.91 -3.15 -21.56
CA GLY A 92 1.55 -2.66 -21.35
C GLY A 92 1.43 -1.17 -20.99
N PRO A 93 0.23 -0.75 -20.59
CA PRO A 93 -0.06 0.63 -20.19
C PRO A 93 0.68 1.00 -18.90
N ARG A 94 1.23 2.22 -18.87
CA ARG A 94 1.98 2.73 -17.73
C ARG A 94 1.68 4.20 -17.50
N LEU A 95 1.17 4.54 -16.33
CA LEU A 95 1.02 5.91 -15.88
C LEU A 95 2.10 6.22 -14.85
N VAL A 96 2.80 7.31 -15.04
CA VAL A 96 3.83 7.80 -14.13
C VAL A 96 3.35 9.11 -13.51
N PHE A 97 3.46 9.18 -12.20
CA PHE A 97 3.13 10.36 -11.40
C PHE A 97 4.39 10.82 -10.66
N VAL A 98 4.72 12.10 -10.78
CA VAL A 98 5.81 12.72 -10.04
C VAL A 98 5.20 13.64 -8.99
N ASN A 99 5.53 13.41 -7.72
CA ASN A 99 4.94 14.13 -6.59
C ASN A 99 3.41 14.15 -6.60
N GLY A 100 2.79 13.04 -7.05
CA GLY A 100 1.34 12.89 -7.13
C GLY A 100 0.68 13.45 -8.39
N HIS A 101 1.44 14.04 -9.34
CA HIS A 101 0.92 14.61 -10.58
C HIS A 101 1.39 13.83 -11.81
N PHE A 102 0.51 13.65 -12.77
CA PHE A 102 0.78 12.89 -13.99
C PHE A 102 1.90 13.51 -14.84
N SER A 103 2.81 12.65 -15.28
CA SER A 103 3.87 12.98 -16.24
C SER A 103 3.62 12.28 -17.57
N ALA A 104 3.20 13.03 -18.59
CA ALA A 104 2.99 12.49 -19.94
C ALA A 104 4.30 12.02 -20.59
N GLU A 105 5.41 12.68 -20.26
CA GLU A 105 6.74 12.35 -20.79
C GLU A 105 7.17 10.91 -20.43
N PHE A 106 6.89 10.50 -19.19
CA PHE A 106 7.34 9.20 -18.68
C PHE A 106 6.27 8.11 -18.78
N SER A 107 5.06 8.46 -19.22
CA SER A 107 3.92 7.55 -19.30
C SER A 107 3.77 6.93 -20.70
N ARG A 108 3.13 5.75 -20.74
CA ARG A 108 2.82 5.02 -21.96
C ARG A 108 1.41 4.47 -21.88
N LEU A 109 0.51 4.94 -22.71
CA LEU A 109 -0.90 4.53 -22.75
C LEU A 109 -1.23 3.73 -24.02
N THR A 110 -0.25 3.04 -24.60
CA THR A 110 -0.44 2.17 -25.75
C THR A 110 -0.76 0.74 -25.34
N GLY A 111 -1.42 -0.02 -26.21
CA GLY A 111 -1.74 -1.43 -25.96
C GLY A 111 -3.00 -1.65 -25.10
N LEU A 112 -3.86 -0.63 -24.96
CA LEU A 112 -5.13 -0.78 -24.24
C LEU A 112 -6.11 -1.63 -25.03
N SER A 113 -6.77 -2.58 -24.34
CA SER A 113 -7.88 -3.36 -24.88
C SER A 113 -9.07 -2.45 -25.19
N ALA A 114 -9.85 -2.81 -26.20
CA ALA A 114 -11.13 -2.15 -26.41
C ALA A 114 -12.02 -2.31 -25.17
N GLY A 115 -12.59 -1.20 -24.71
CA GLY A 115 -13.38 -1.18 -23.46
C GLY A 115 -12.59 -0.83 -22.18
N ALA A 116 -11.26 -0.77 -22.24
CA ALA A 116 -10.45 -0.27 -21.12
C ALA A 116 -10.19 1.23 -21.28
N VAL A 117 -10.64 2.02 -20.33
CA VAL A 117 -10.31 3.43 -20.17
C VAL A 117 -9.25 3.55 -19.09
N VAL A 118 -8.05 3.97 -19.47
CA VAL A 118 -6.93 4.22 -18.56
C VAL A 118 -6.48 5.65 -18.75
N THR A 119 -6.68 6.49 -17.76
CA THR A 119 -6.41 7.93 -17.81
C THR A 119 -6.08 8.46 -16.42
N THR A 120 -6.02 9.77 -16.24
CA THR A 120 -5.76 10.40 -14.96
C THR A 120 -7.02 10.92 -14.32
N LEU A 121 -7.00 11.02 -12.99
CA LEU A 121 -8.08 11.62 -12.21
C LEU A 121 -8.35 13.07 -12.67
N ALA A 122 -7.27 13.85 -12.86
CA ALA A 122 -7.36 15.24 -13.33
C ALA A 122 -8.05 15.33 -14.70
N SER A 123 -7.79 14.39 -15.63
CA SER A 123 -8.47 14.37 -16.93
C SER A 123 -9.96 14.08 -16.80
N VAL A 124 -10.37 13.20 -15.89
CA VAL A 124 -11.78 12.90 -15.64
C VAL A 124 -12.47 14.09 -14.97
N LEU A 125 -11.82 14.75 -14.01
CA LEU A 125 -12.35 15.97 -13.39
C LEU A 125 -12.59 17.08 -14.41
N ALA A 126 -11.70 17.23 -15.39
CA ALA A 126 -11.85 18.24 -16.44
C ALA A 126 -12.96 17.91 -17.47
N GLY A 127 -13.17 16.62 -17.76
CA GLY A 127 -14.07 16.20 -18.85
C GLY A 127 -15.41 15.63 -18.42
N SER A 128 -15.46 14.93 -17.30
CA SER A 128 -16.66 14.21 -16.81
C SER A 128 -16.62 14.07 -15.29
N PRO A 129 -16.63 15.17 -14.53
CA PRO A 129 -16.41 15.18 -13.09
C PRO A 129 -17.45 14.35 -12.31
N ASP A 130 -18.69 14.30 -12.75
CA ASP A 130 -19.78 13.58 -12.08
C ASP A 130 -19.51 12.08 -11.90
N ARG A 131 -18.60 11.51 -12.71
CA ARG A 131 -18.17 10.11 -12.58
C ARG A 131 -17.40 9.85 -11.29
N LEU A 132 -16.87 10.87 -10.66
CA LEU A 132 -16.02 10.77 -9.48
C LEU A 132 -16.75 11.13 -8.17
N GLU A 133 -17.93 11.76 -8.24
CA GLU A 133 -18.65 12.23 -7.05
C GLU A 133 -18.84 11.14 -6.00
N GLN A 134 -19.20 9.93 -6.44
CA GLN A 134 -19.43 8.80 -5.56
C GLN A 134 -18.18 8.30 -4.81
N PHE A 135 -16.97 8.71 -5.21
CA PHE A 135 -15.71 8.26 -4.60
C PHE A 135 -15.17 9.23 -3.55
N TYR A 136 -15.75 10.39 -3.40
CA TYR A 136 -15.36 11.33 -2.38
C TYR A 136 -16.24 11.23 -1.14
N SER A 137 -15.66 11.41 0.04
CA SER A 137 -16.36 11.34 1.34
C SER A 137 -17.04 10.00 1.67
N ARG A 138 -16.59 8.89 1.04
CA ARG A 138 -17.17 7.55 1.23
C ARG A 138 -16.65 6.83 2.46
N THR A 139 -15.40 7.06 2.83
CA THR A 139 -14.75 6.30 3.90
C THR A 139 -15.40 6.60 5.25
N PRO A 140 -16.01 5.62 5.91
CA PRO A 140 -16.69 5.84 7.20
C PRO A 140 -15.74 5.80 8.39
N GLY A 141 -16.12 6.51 9.46
CA GLY A 141 -15.66 6.27 10.82
C GLY A 141 -14.17 6.50 11.06
N GLU A 142 -13.56 5.55 11.70
CA GLU A 142 -12.18 5.58 12.22
C GLU A 142 -11.10 5.57 11.12
N HIS A 143 -11.41 5.04 9.94
CA HIS A 143 -10.49 5.06 8.77
C HIS A 143 -10.51 6.40 8.03
N ARG A 144 -11.30 7.38 8.50
CA ARG A 144 -11.58 8.58 7.73
C ARG A 144 -10.48 9.65 7.80
N ALA A 145 -9.65 9.69 8.84
CA ALA A 145 -8.76 10.84 9.06
C ALA A 145 -7.85 11.14 7.85
N PHE A 146 -7.09 10.15 7.39
CA PHE A 146 -6.19 10.34 6.24
C PHE A 146 -6.91 10.24 4.90
N ALA A 147 -8.05 9.55 4.81
CA ALA A 147 -8.92 9.59 3.64
C ALA A 147 -9.53 10.99 3.47
N ALA A 148 -10.08 11.60 4.53
CA ALA A 148 -10.58 12.97 4.49
C ALA A 148 -9.45 13.97 4.18
N PHE A 149 -8.25 13.76 4.73
CA PHE A 149 -7.10 14.57 4.39
C PHE A 149 -6.71 14.43 2.91
N ASN A 150 -6.80 13.21 2.34
CA ASN A 150 -6.63 13.00 0.90
C ASN A 150 -7.76 13.68 0.10
N ASP A 151 -9.03 13.62 0.54
CA ASP A 151 -10.14 14.32 -0.12
C ASP A 151 -9.84 15.83 -0.29
N VAL A 152 -9.19 16.45 0.71
CA VAL A 152 -8.78 17.86 0.65
C VAL A 152 -7.68 18.12 -0.39
N PHE A 153 -6.66 17.25 -0.44
CA PHE A 153 -5.42 17.52 -1.16
C PHE A 153 -5.26 16.76 -2.47
N ALA A 154 -6.08 15.72 -2.76
CA ALA A 154 -5.96 14.96 -3.99
C ALA A 154 -6.26 15.86 -5.23
N GLU A 155 -5.28 15.96 -6.12
CA GLU A 155 -5.39 16.70 -7.38
C GLU A 155 -5.34 15.78 -8.58
N ASP A 156 -4.59 14.67 -8.47
CA ASP A 156 -4.40 13.72 -9.55
C ASP A 156 -4.16 12.29 -9.03
N GLY A 157 -4.02 11.36 -9.94
CA GLY A 157 -3.84 9.94 -9.76
C GLY A 157 -4.43 9.16 -10.92
N ALA A 158 -4.54 7.85 -10.81
CA ALA A 158 -5.03 7.01 -11.88
C ALA A 158 -6.56 6.91 -11.88
N PHE A 159 -7.14 6.87 -13.07
CA PHE A 159 -8.53 6.47 -13.29
C PHE A 159 -8.55 5.32 -14.30
N ILE A 160 -9.05 4.18 -13.85
CA ILE A 160 -9.17 2.96 -14.65
C ILE A 160 -10.63 2.54 -14.66
N HIS A 161 -11.21 2.37 -15.85
CA HIS A 161 -12.56 1.84 -15.99
C HIS A 161 -12.57 0.76 -17.07
N LEU A 162 -12.93 -0.45 -16.67
CA LEU A 162 -13.10 -1.60 -17.55
C LEU A 162 -14.60 -1.78 -17.79
N THR A 163 -15.02 -1.61 -19.05
CA THR A 163 -16.43 -1.86 -19.42
C THR A 163 -16.75 -3.36 -19.38
N PRO A 164 -18.06 -3.76 -19.37
CA PRO A 164 -18.45 -5.16 -19.21
C PRO A 164 -17.73 -6.12 -20.17
N GLY A 165 -17.23 -7.24 -19.66
CA GLY A 165 -16.54 -8.28 -20.44
C GLY A 165 -15.13 -7.91 -20.91
N THR A 166 -14.61 -6.75 -20.52
CA THR A 166 -13.26 -6.31 -20.92
C THR A 166 -12.18 -7.10 -20.20
N THR A 167 -11.25 -7.68 -20.96
CA THR A 167 -10.03 -8.28 -20.41
C THR A 167 -8.81 -7.50 -20.87
N VAL A 168 -7.96 -7.12 -19.92
CA VAL A 168 -6.67 -6.49 -20.18
C VAL A 168 -5.57 -7.49 -19.87
N ASP A 169 -4.90 -8.00 -20.92
CA ASP A 169 -3.91 -9.07 -20.77
C ASP A 169 -2.58 -8.54 -20.19
N GLU A 170 -2.16 -7.35 -20.62
CA GLU A 170 -0.94 -6.72 -20.13
C GLU A 170 -1.21 -5.96 -18.82
N PRO A 171 -0.32 -6.06 -17.82
CA PRO A 171 -0.49 -5.34 -16.57
C PRO A 171 -0.55 -3.82 -16.74
N ILE A 172 -1.53 -3.17 -16.13
CA ILE A 172 -1.59 -1.70 -16.03
C ILE A 172 -0.67 -1.27 -14.88
N GLN A 173 0.34 -0.48 -15.18
CA GLN A 173 1.33 -0.04 -14.21
C GLN A 173 1.07 1.40 -13.78
N LEU A 174 0.97 1.62 -12.48
CA LEU A 174 0.86 2.92 -11.82
C LEU A 174 2.15 3.15 -11.05
N VAL A 175 2.93 4.15 -11.44
CA VAL A 175 4.25 4.42 -10.87
C VAL A 175 4.25 5.81 -10.25
N PHE A 176 4.43 5.87 -8.95
CA PHE A 176 4.46 7.10 -8.15
C PHE A 176 5.89 7.36 -7.70
N PHE A 177 6.46 8.45 -8.18
CA PHE A 177 7.77 8.94 -7.79
C PHE A 177 7.66 10.17 -6.92
N SER A 178 8.48 10.21 -5.87
CA SER A 178 8.70 11.43 -5.10
C SER A 178 10.08 12.00 -5.41
N ASP A 179 10.14 13.33 -5.60
CA ASP A 179 11.37 14.08 -5.86
C ASP A 179 11.26 15.44 -5.15
N THR A 180 12.03 15.60 -4.07
CA THR A 180 12.03 16.82 -3.26
C THR A 180 13.45 17.38 -3.19
N GLU A 181 13.64 18.67 -3.53
CA GLU A 181 15.00 19.26 -3.51
C GLU A 181 15.40 19.76 -2.12
N VAL A 182 14.58 20.58 -1.51
CA VAL A 182 14.96 21.31 -0.28
C VAL A 182 13.83 21.32 0.75
N VAL A 183 12.57 21.34 0.32
CA VAL A 183 11.41 21.46 1.19
C VAL A 183 10.72 20.12 1.32
N PRO A 184 10.37 19.68 2.54
CA PRO A 184 9.56 18.49 2.71
C PRO A 184 8.22 18.62 1.97
N LEU A 185 7.96 17.75 1.00
CA LEU A 185 6.72 17.75 0.24
C LEU A 185 5.75 16.69 0.75
N MET A 186 4.47 16.99 0.61
CA MET A 186 3.40 16.02 0.75
C MET A 186 2.69 15.83 -0.58
N SER A 187 2.57 14.58 -1.01
CA SER A 187 1.75 14.17 -2.14
C SER A 187 0.52 13.38 -1.67
N SER A 188 -0.61 13.61 -2.33
CA SER A 188 -1.88 12.93 -2.02
C SER A 188 -2.49 12.31 -3.27
N PRO A 189 -1.84 11.33 -3.90
CA PRO A 189 -2.39 10.68 -5.08
C PRO A 189 -3.68 9.93 -4.73
N ARG A 190 -4.68 9.99 -5.64
CA ARG A 190 -5.93 9.24 -5.53
C ARG A 190 -6.16 8.42 -6.79
N SER A 191 -6.28 7.11 -6.67
CA SER A 191 -6.56 6.22 -7.78
C SER A 191 -7.97 5.63 -7.66
N VAL A 192 -8.69 5.57 -8.78
CA VAL A 192 -10.03 4.99 -8.87
C VAL A 192 -10.04 3.90 -9.92
N ILE A 193 -10.48 2.70 -9.55
CA ILE A 193 -10.52 1.52 -10.39
C ILE A 193 -11.96 0.99 -10.40
N ILE A 194 -12.58 1.00 -11.56
CA ILE A 194 -13.94 0.49 -11.78
C ILE A 194 -13.85 -0.70 -12.72
N ALA A 195 -14.27 -1.86 -12.25
CA ALA A 195 -14.33 -3.09 -13.02
C ALA A 195 -15.80 -3.49 -13.18
N ASP A 196 -16.36 -3.22 -14.35
CA ASP A 196 -17.74 -3.64 -14.67
C ASP A 196 -17.85 -5.17 -14.82
N ALA A 197 -19.08 -5.68 -14.95
CA ALA A 197 -19.35 -7.11 -14.92
C ALA A 197 -18.48 -7.92 -15.89
N ASP A 198 -17.98 -9.08 -15.43
CA ASP A 198 -17.16 -10.02 -16.22
C ASP A 198 -15.83 -9.43 -16.73
N SER A 199 -15.41 -8.26 -16.23
CA SER A 199 -14.13 -7.65 -16.62
C SER A 199 -12.96 -8.17 -15.81
N ARG A 200 -11.73 -8.07 -16.39
CA ARG A 200 -10.50 -8.56 -15.75
C ARG A 200 -9.30 -7.71 -16.10
N ALA A 201 -8.47 -7.40 -15.09
CA ALA A 201 -7.16 -6.77 -15.27
C ALA A 201 -6.19 -7.11 -14.14
N THR A 202 -4.90 -6.93 -14.43
CA THR A 202 -3.82 -6.87 -13.43
C THR A 202 -3.38 -5.43 -13.28
N ILE A 203 -3.28 -4.93 -12.05
CA ILE A 203 -2.84 -3.56 -11.73
C ILE A 203 -1.65 -3.62 -10.80
N ILE A 204 -0.62 -2.85 -11.10
CA ILE A 204 0.62 -2.82 -10.32
C ILE A 204 0.90 -1.39 -9.90
N GLU A 205 0.81 -1.12 -8.62
CA GLU A 205 1.21 0.15 -8.00
C GLU A 205 2.66 0.06 -7.50
N THR A 206 3.48 1.03 -7.88
CA THR A 206 4.85 1.15 -7.39
C THR A 206 5.06 2.54 -6.81
N TYR A 207 5.51 2.61 -5.56
CA TYR A 207 5.92 3.83 -4.88
C TYR A 207 7.43 3.79 -4.67
N ALA A 208 8.14 4.77 -5.19
CA ALA A 208 9.59 4.80 -5.17
C ALA A 208 10.14 6.22 -5.09
N ASP A 209 11.40 6.33 -4.74
CA ASP A 209 12.20 7.54 -4.72
C ASP A 209 13.59 7.26 -5.34
N ILE A 210 14.31 8.30 -5.66
CA ILE A 210 15.60 8.22 -6.33
C ILE A 210 16.77 8.82 -5.52
N ASN A 211 16.50 9.63 -4.49
CA ASN A 211 17.53 10.44 -3.83
C ASN A 211 17.54 10.34 -2.29
N ASN A 212 16.80 9.44 -1.66
CA ASN A 212 16.57 9.40 -0.21
C ASN A 212 15.99 10.71 0.33
N ASP A 213 15.03 11.26 -0.38
CA ASP A 213 14.37 12.50 -0.04
C ASP A 213 13.48 12.38 1.20
N PHE A 214 13.13 13.53 1.78
CA PHE A 214 12.25 13.61 2.94
C PHE A 214 10.86 14.10 2.52
N TYR A 215 9.86 13.21 2.53
CA TYR A 215 8.50 13.52 2.07
C TYR A 215 7.44 12.68 2.77
N PHE A 216 6.19 13.03 2.50
CA PHE A 216 5.04 12.29 2.97
C PHE A 216 4.09 11.95 1.81
N THR A 217 3.81 10.68 1.64
CA THR A 217 2.79 10.18 0.69
C THR A 217 1.54 9.78 1.46
N ASN A 218 0.41 10.45 1.16
CA ASN A 218 -0.93 10.08 1.63
C ASN A 218 -1.78 9.58 0.46
N ALA A 219 -1.71 8.29 0.16
CA ALA A 219 -2.34 7.69 -1.01
C ALA A 219 -3.72 7.09 -0.69
N VAL A 220 -4.66 7.21 -1.63
CA VAL A 220 -5.95 6.50 -1.58
C VAL A 220 -6.17 5.77 -2.90
N THR A 221 -6.51 4.48 -2.82
CA THR A 221 -6.91 3.67 -3.98
C THR A 221 -8.28 3.07 -3.70
N GLU A 222 -9.25 3.38 -4.56
CA GLU A 222 -10.62 2.89 -4.48
C GLU A 222 -10.90 1.92 -5.62
N VAL A 223 -11.44 0.75 -5.28
CA VAL A 223 -11.72 -0.32 -6.22
C VAL A 223 -13.19 -0.72 -6.10
N VAL A 224 -13.90 -0.69 -7.21
CA VAL A 224 -15.29 -1.17 -7.29
C VAL A 224 -15.36 -2.28 -8.32
N LEU A 225 -15.77 -3.47 -7.85
CA LEU A 225 -15.95 -4.65 -8.70
C LEU A 225 -17.43 -4.97 -8.81
N ALA A 226 -17.95 -4.92 -10.03
CA ALA A 226 -19.28 -5.42 -10.36
C ALA A 226 -19.31 -6.97 -10.42
N ASP A 227 -20.45 -7.54 -10.76
CA ASP A 227 -20.67 -8.98 -10.79
C ASP A 227 -19.63 -9.71 -11.64
N SER A 228 -19.00 -10.74 -11.05
CA SER A 228 -17.98 -11.59 -11.70
C SER A 228 -16.73 -10.85 -12.19
N ALA A 229 -16.53 -9.58 -11.83
CA ALA A 229 -15.31 -8.86 -12.14
C ALA A 229 -14.12 -9.40 -11.36
N GLN A 230 -12.93 -9.36 -11.95
CA GLN A 230 -11.70 -9.84 -11.31
C GLN A 230 -10.57 -8.83 -11.45
N ILE A 231 -9.96 -8.43 -10.33
CA ILE A 231 -8.77 -7.59 -10.29
C ILE A 231 -7.66 -8.28 -9.50
N ASP A 232 -6.50 -8.46 -10.15
CA ASP A 232 -5.25 -8.82 -9.51
C ASP A 232 -4.45 -7.53 -9.24
N HIS A 233 -4.31 -7.16 -7.98
CA HIS A 233 -3.62 -5.95 -7.53
C HIS A 233 -2.29 -6.28 -6.88
N TYR A 234 -1.24 -5.56 -7.24
CA TYR A 234 0.09 -5.64 -6.64
C TYR A 234 0.53 -4.25 -6.19
N LYS A 235 1.01 -4.13 -4.97
CA LYS A 235 1.58 -2.88 -4.47
C LYS A 235 3.00 -3.10 -3.96
N ALA A 236 3.95 -2.39 -4.55
CA ALA A 236 5.33 -2.35 -4.11
C ALA A 236 5.65 -0.95 -3.55
N GLN A 237 5.93 -0.89 -2.25
CA GLN A 237 6.34 0.32 -1.57
C GLN A 237 7.82 0.20 -1.19
N ASN A 238 8.67 0.99 -1.87
CA ASN A 238 10.11 1.01 -1.67
C ASN A 238 10.61 2.46 -1.65
N GLU A 239 10.18 3.17 -0.66
CA GLU A 239 10.52 4.57 -0.42
C GLU A 239 11.66 4.67 0.61
N PRO A 240 12.41 5.78 0.67
CA PRO A 240 13.57 5.89 1.53
C PRO A 240 13.20 5.87 3.01
N VAL A 241 14.18 5.57 3.84
CA VAL A 241 14.05 5.55 5.31
C VAL A 241 13.66 6.90 5.93
N THR A 242 13.78 7.97 5.17
CA THR A 242 13.42 9.33 5.57
C THR A 242 11.96 9.67 5.25
N ALA A 243 11.32 8.91 4.38
CA ALA A 243 9.95 9.17 3.96
C ALA A 243 8.89 8.62 4.93
N PHE A 244 7.68 9.14 4.78
CA PHE A 244 6.46 8.62 5.40
C PHE A 244 5.46 8.19 4.33
N HIS A 245 4.80 7.06 4.55
CA HIS A 245 3.78 6.53 3.63
C HIS A 245 2.55 6.08 4.39
N LEU A 246 1.44 6.76 4.20
CA LEU A 246 0.13 6.32 4.68
C LEU A 246 -0.77 6.06 3.48
N ALA A 247 -1.36 4.88 3.40
CA ALA A 247 -2.19 4.51 2.27
C ALA A 247 -3.45 3.79 2.69
N LEU A 248 -4.56 4.12 2.02
CA LEU A 248 -5.83 3.41 2.12
C LEU A 248 -6.15 2.72 0.80
N LEU A 249 -6.53 1.44 0.88
CA LEU A 249 -7.13 0.67 -0.19
C LEU A 249 -8.56 0.34 0.21
N ASP A 250 -9.56 0.94 -0.45
CA ASP A 250 -10.99 0.68 -0.23
C ASP A 250 -11.55 -0.15 -1.38
N VAL A 251 -12.10 -1.33 -1.06
CA VAL A 251 -12.57 -2.30 -2.06
C VAL A 251 -14.04 -2.62 -1.80
N GLN A 252 -14.86 -2.53 -2.84
CA GLN A 252 -16.26 -2.95 -2.83
C GLN A 252 -16.51 -4.03 -3.86
N GLN A 253 -17.11 -5.12 -3.43
CA GLN A 253 -17.26 -6.33 -4.21
C GLN A 253 -18.74 -6.73 -4.35
N ALA A 254 -19.23 -6.77 -5.61
CA ALA A 254 -20.51 -7.34 -5.96
C ALA A 254 -20.41 -8.87 -6.10
N ARG A 255 -21.51 -9.49 -6.54
CA ARG A 255 -21.68 -10.94 -6.62
C ARG A 255 -20.58 -11.64 -7.45
N ASN A 256 -20.02 -12.73 -6.90
CA ASN A 256 -19.01 -13.60 -7.55
C ASN A 256 -17.76 -12.84 -8.05
N SER A 257 -17.53 -11.60 -7.55
CA SER A 257 -16.35 -10.83 -7.89
C SER A 257 -15.11 -11.32 -7.11
N ARG A 258 -13.93 -11.09 -7.67
CA ARG A 258 -12.66 -11.53 -7.06
C ARG A 258 -11.65 -10.40 -7.03
N PHE A 259 -11.14 -10.15 -5.84
CA PHE A 259 -10.07 -9.18 -5.63
C PHE A 259 -8.89 -9.83 -4.92
N PHE A 260 -7.73 -9.85 -5.59
CA PHE A 260 -6.49 -10.35 -5.03
C PHE A 260 -5.49 -9.22 -4.89
N SER A 261 -5.07 -8.89 -3.67
CA SER A 261 -4.06 -7.86 -3.42
C SER A 261 -2.80 -8.45 -2.79
N ARG A 262 -1.64 -8.07 -3.32
CA ARG A 262 -0.34 -8.48 -2.82
C ARG A 262 0.53 -7.28 -2.54
N LEU A 263 0.85 -7.08 -1.27
CA LEU A 263 1.65 -5.96 -0.76
C LEU A 263 3.09 -6.37 -0.52
N ILE A 264 4.03 -5.54 -0.99
CA ILE A 264 5.45 -5.58 -0.61
C ILE A 264 5.80 -4.23 0.01
N MET A 265 6.10 -4.20 1.30
CA MET A 265 6.43 -3.01 2.07
C MET A 265 7.87 -3.10 2.55
N LEU A 266 8.74 -2.23 2.03
CA LEU A 266 10.20 -2.34 2.22
C LEU A 266 10.82 -1.11 2.85
N GLY A 267 10.29 0.06 2.60
CA GLY A 267 10.86 1.33 2.98
C GLY A 267 9.97 2.18 3.86
N SER A 268 10.32 3.45 3.98
CA SER A 268 9.77 4.50 4.83
C SER A 268 10.09 4.35 6.33
N SER A 269 10.23 5.47 7.00
CA SER A 269 10.37 5.53 8.46
C SER A 269 9.09 5.01 9.13
N ILE A 270 7.94 5.49 8.65
CA ILE A 270 6.61 5.00 9.01
C ILE A 270 5.88 4.68 7.71
N ALA A 271 5.52 3.40 7.52
CA ALA A 271 4.65 2.97 6.45
C ALA A 271 3.42 2.30 7.04
N ARG A 272 2.22 2.83 6.74
CA ARG A 272 0.95 2.23 7.14
C ARG A 272 0.09 1.98 5.92
N HIS A 273 -0.35 0.74 5.79
CA HIS A 273 -1.28 0.31 4.76
C HIS A 273 -2.60 -0.10 5.39
N GLU A 274 -3.61 0.72 5.17
CA GLU A 274 -4.98 0.41 5.57
C GLU A 274 -5.72 -0.23 4.41
N VAL A 275 -6.43 -1.32 4.69
CA VAL A 275 -7.30 -1.98 3.72
C VAL A 275 -8.69 -2.08 4.32
N ARG A 276 -9.68 -1.65 3.56
CA ARG A 276 -11.08 -1.90 3.83
C ARG A 276 -11.67 -2.67 2.65
N ALA A 277 -12.13 -3.90 2.87
CA ALA A 277 -12.78 -4.70 1.84
C ALA A 277 -14.19 -5.07 2.28
N VAL A 278 -15.18 -4.74 1.47
CA VAL A 278 -16.60 -5.04 1.72
C VAL A 278 -17.09 -6.04 0.69
N LEU A 279 -17.48 -7.22 1.17
CA LEU A 279 -18.06 -8.30 0.36
C LEU A 279 -19.58 -8.20 0.44
N ASP A 280 -20.16 -7.33 -0.40
CA ASP A 280 -21.60 -6.99 -0.41
C ASP A 280 -22.41 -7.88 -1.38
N GLY A 281 -21.75 -8.61 -2.27
CA GLY A 281 -22.37 -9.56 -3.18
C GLY A 281 -22.09 -11.00 -2.79
N VAL A 282 -23.08 -11.87 -3.03
CA VAL A 282 -22.99 -13.32 -2.78
C VAL A 282 -21.80 -13.94 -3.52
N GLU A 283 -21.06 -14.85 -2.87
CA GLU A 283 -19.91 -15.56 -3.45
C GLU A 283 -18.73 -14.64 -3.82
N ALA A 284 -18.63 -13.45 -3.23
CA ALA A 284 -17.47 -12.59 -3.41
C ALA A 284 -16.23 -13.18 -2.71
N GLU A 285 -15.07 -13.04 -3.36
CA GLU A 285 -13.79 -13.56 -2.86
C GLU A 285 -12.76 -12.44 -2.76
N VAL A 286 -12.09 -12.33 -1.59
CA VAL A 286 -10.96 -11.43 -1.38
C VAL A 286 -9.75 -12.17 -0.83
N SER A 287 -8.57 -11.93 -1.43
CA SER A 287 -7.29 -12.42 -0.90
C SER A 287 -6.33 -11.25 -0.70
N LEU A 288 -5.86 -11.08 0.55
CA LEU A 288 -5.00 -9.97 0.96
C LEU A 288 -3.70 -10.54 1.53
N ASP A 289 -2.66 -10.60 0.71
CA ASP A 289 -1.36 -11.11 1.10
C ASP A 289 -0.35 -9.96 1.24
N GLY A 290 0.55 -10.05 2.21
CA GLY A 290 1.57 -9.02 2.41
C GLY A 290 2.90 -9.54 2.93
N ILE A 291 3.96 -8.88 2.48
CA ILE A 291 5.30 -8.95 3.09
C ILE A 291 5.68 -7.56 3.58
N TYR A 292 6.26 -7.49 4.77
CA TYR A 292 6.82 -6.25 5.31
C TYR A 292 8.17 -6.50 5.99
N LEU A 293 9.12 -5.61 5.71
CA LEU A 293 10.52 -5.77 6.10
C LEU A 293 11.03 -4.53 6.84
N PRO A 294 10.52 -4.21 8.05
CA PRO A 294 11.01 -3.09 8.81
C PRO A 294 12.43 -3.36 9.33
N GLN A 295 13.32 -2.42 9.07
CA GLN A 295 14.73 -2.46 9.49
C GLN A 295 15.07 -1.18 10.25
N GLY A 296 16.18 -1.18 10.98
CA GLY A 296 16.61 0.02 11.72
C GLY A 296 15.57 0.45 12.74
N GLU A 297 14.91 1.58 12.55
CA GLU A 297 13.84 2.12 13.41
C GLU A 297 12.51 2.26 12.67
N HIS A 298 12.34 1.57 11.54
CA HIS A 298 11.12 1.65 10.73
C HIS A 298 9.92 1.04 11.44
N VAL A 299 8.76 1.63 11.21
CA VAL A 299 7.46 1.10 11.63
C VAL A 299 6.67 0.73 10.38
N HIS A 300 6.36 -0.56 10.21
CA HIS A 300 5.50 -1.04 9.14
C HIS A 300 4.20 -1.59 9.72
N ASP A 301 3.10 -0.93 9.41
CA ASP A 301 1.78 -1.19 9.96
C ASP A 301 0.80 -1.63 8.86
N ASN A 302 0.18 -2.79 9.07
CA ASN A 302 -0.85 -3.34 8.22
C ASN A 302 -2.17 -3.39 9.01
N SER A 303 -3.10 -2.51 8.67
CA SER A 303 -4.43 -2.43 9.29
C SER A 303 -5.49 -2.87 8.28
N ILE A 304 -6.12 -4.01 8.52
CA ILE A 304 -7.00 -4.65 7.55
C ILE A 304 -8.38 -4.86 8.17
N PHE A 305 -9.39 -4.36 7.51
CA PHE A 305 -10.79 -4.58 7.83
C PHE A 305 -11.49 -5.28 6.68
N VAL A 306 -12.05 -6.46 6.93
CA VAL A 306 -12.86 -7.21 5.96
C VAL A 306 -14.26 -7.38 6.50
N ASP A 307 -15.25 -6.90 5.75
CA ASP A 307 -16.66 -6.90 6.11
C ASP A 307 -17.42 -7.90 5.21
N HIS A 308 -17.80 -9.03 5.78
CA HIS A 308 -18.65 -10.02 5.12
C HIS A 308 -20.12 -9.65 5.34
N VAL A 309 -20.76 -9.11 4.30
CA VAL A 309 -22.14 -8.63 4.32
C VAL A 309 -23.08 -9.67 3.68
N ALA A 310 -22.65 -10.31 2.60
CA ALA A 310 -23.43 -11.28 1.84
C ALA A 310 -23.04 -12.73 2.16
N THR A 311 -23.88 -13.69 1.73
CA THR A 311 -23.68 -15.13 1.95
C THR A 311 -22.58 -15.72 1.08
N ASN A 312 -21.97 -16.83 1.54
CA ASN A 312 -20.98 -17.64 0.83
C ASN A 312 -19.73 -16.88 0.39
N CYS A 313 -19.38 -15.80 1.08
CA CYS A 313 -18.20 -15.02 0.78
C CYS A 313 -16.93 -15.66 1.38
N THR A 314 -15.80 -15.48 0.68
CA THR A 314 -14.51 -16.01 1.11
C THR A 314 -13.48 -14.90 1.30
N SER A 315 -12.74 -14.94 2.42
CA SER A 315 -11.60 -14.06 2.63
C SER A 315 -10.36 -14.79 3.11
N HIS A 316 -9.24 -14.53 2.45
CA HIS A 316 -7.92 -15.02 2.85
C HIS A 316 -6.95 -13.89 3.13
N GLN A 317 -6.24 -13.98 4.27
CA GLN A 317 -5.20 -13.02 4.63
C GLN A 317 -3.95 -13.76 5.08
N LEU A 318 -2.82 -13.48 4.44
CA LEU A 318 -1.51 -14.00 4.84
C LEU A 318 -0.47 -12.88 4.84
N HIS A 319 -0.12 -12.38 6.02
CA HIS A 319 0.91 -11.37 6.18
C HIS A 319 2.14 -11.95 6.86
N LYS A 320 3.32 -11.66 6.29
CA LYS A 320 4.61 -12.11 6.81
C LYS A 320 5.55 -10.95 7.04
N GLY A 321 6.05 -10.82 8.28
CA GLY A 321 7.08 -9.86 8.66
C GLY A 321 8.45 -10.50 8.79
N VAL A 322 9.50 -9.82 8.31
CA VAL A 322 10.89 -10.12 8.67
C VAL A 322 11.51 -8.83 9.20
N LEU A 323 11.84 -8.83 10.49
CA LEU A 323 12.15 -7.63 11.23
C LEU A 323 13.59 -7.66 11.74
N ASP A 324 14.34 -6.58 11.49
CA ASP A 324 15.74 -6.47 11.92
C ASP A 324 16.05 -5.12 12.61
N GLY A 325 17.15 -5.08 13.33
CA GLY A 325 17.57 -3.88 14.07
C GLY A 325 16.62 -3.56 15.22
N ARG A 326 15.93 -2.42 15.14
CA ARG A 326 14.83 -1.96 16.02
C ARG A 326 13.53 -1.84 15.25
N GLY A 327 13.46 -2.47 14.08
CA GLY A 327 12.30 -2.45 13.21
C GLY A 327 11.06 -2.98 13.93
N HIS A 328 9.94 -2.29 13.77
CA HIS A 328 8.68 -2.60 14.41
C HIS A 328 7.61 -2.92 13.38
N GLY A 329 7.00 -4.10 13.52
CA GLY A 329 5.88 -4.53 12.69
C GLY A 329 4.57 -4.40 13.45
N VAL A 330 3.53 -3.96 12.77
CA VAL A 330 2.17 -3.97 13.31
C VAL A 330 1.26 -4.71 12.34
N PHE A 331 0.45 -5.60 12.87
CA PHE A 331 -0.62 -6.26 12.14
C PHE A 331 -1.92 -6.15 12.94
N ASN A 332 -2.84 -5.37 12.44
CA ASN A 332 -4.17 -5.21 13.01
C ASN A 332 -5.19 -5.72 11.98
N GLY A 333 -5.65 -6.95 12.15
CA GLY A 333 -6.59 -7.58 11.25
C GLY A 333 -7.94 -7.74 11.91
N HIS A 334 -9.00 -7.24 11.28
CA HIS A 334 -10.37 -7.31 11.78
C HIS A 334 -11.28 -7.91 10.70
N ILE A 335 -11.89 -9.04 10.98
CA ILE A 335 -12.91 -9.65 10.14
C ILE A 335 -14.25 -9.51 10.85
N MET A 336 -15.19 -8.87 10.17
CA MET A 336 -16.57 -8.71 10.57
C MET A 336 -17.44 -9.65 9.72
N VAL A 337 -18.23 -10.50 10.35
CA VAL A 337 -19.23 -11.36 9.67
C VAL A 337 -20.60 -10.92 10.16
N ARG A 338 -21.36 -10.29 9.27
CA ARG A 338 -22.66 -9.70 9.55
C ARG A 338 -23.74 -10.75 9.77
N HIS A 339 -24.85 -10.36 10.40
CA HIS A 339 -26.05 -11.18 10.42
C HIS A 339 -26.49 -11.50 8.98
N GLY A 340 -26.76 -12.78 8.69
CA GLY A 340 -27.17 -13.26 7.38
C GLY A 340 -26.02 -13.50 6.38
N ALA A 341 -24.76 -13.32 6.78
CA ALA A 341 -23.58 -13.67 5.97
C ALA A 341 -23.22 -15.17 6.17
N ASP A 342 -24.20 -16.06 6.05
CA ASP A 342 -24.04 -17.50 6.22
C ASP A 342 -23.14 -18.09 5.12
N GLY A 343 -22.46 -19.18 5.42
CA GLY A 343 -21.52 -19.84 4.50
C GLY A 343 -20.20 -19.12 4.35
N THR A 344 -19.90 -18.11 5.19
CA THR A 344 -18.61 -17.39 5.18
C THR A 344 -17.44 -18.33 5.48
N ASP A 345 -16.39 -18.26 4.63
CA ASP A 345 -15.08 -18.90 4.87
C ASP A 345 -14.00 -17.82 5.00
N ALA A 346 -13.53 -17.57 6.23
CA ALA A 346 -12.57 -16.51 6.52
C ALA A 346 -11.33 -17.04 7.21
N ASN A 347 -10.15 -16.76 6.64
CA ASN A 347 -8.88 -17.20 7.17
C ASN A 347 -7.87 -16.05 7.27
N GLN A 348 -7.36 -15.77 8.48
CA GLN A 348 -6.40 -14.72 8.73
C GLN A 348 -5.13 -15.29 9.38
N LYS A 349 -3.97 -15.04 8.78
CA LYS A 349 -2.67 -15.49 9.30
C LYS A 349 -1.63 -14.37 9.26
N ASN A 350 -0.97 -14.17 10.39
CA ASN A 350 0.20 -13.30 10.50
C ASN A 350 1.39 -14.09 11.03
N LYS A 351 2.51 -14.08 10.29
CA LYS A 351 3.74 -14.81 10.66
C LYS A 351 4.93 -13.88 10.61
N ASN A 352 5.67 -13.81 11.71
CA ASN A 352 6.78 -12.89 11.87
C ASN A 352 8.07 -13.63 12.24
N LEU A 353 9.18 -13.18 11.69
CA LEU A 353 10.53 -13.63 12.03
C LEU A 353 11.33 -12.43 12.52
N LEU A 354 11.77 -12.47 13.78
CA LEU A 354 12.64 -11.45 14.37
C LEU A 354 14.10 -11.89 14.16
N LEU A 355 14.88 -11.01 13.53
CA LEU A 355 16.29 -11.24 13.24
C LEU A 355 17.20 -10.63 14.30
N SER A 356 16.67 -9.77 15.16
CA SER A 356 17.40 -9.11 16.25
C SER A 356 16.56 -9.06 17.53
N ASP A 357 17.22 -8.97 18.68
CA ASP A 357 16.57 -8.91 19.99
C ASP A 357 15.80 -7.61 20.24
N ARG A 358 16.06 -6.58 19.45
CA ARG A 358 15.40 -5.27 19.56
C ARG A 358 14.29 -5.07 18.56
N ALA A 359 14.15 -5.97 17.58
CA ALA A 359 13.01 -5.98 16.69
C ALA A 359 11.75 -6.39 17.45
N GLY A 360 10.62 -5.77 17.11
CA GLY A 360 9.35 -6.02 17.76
C GLY A 360 8.19 -6.15 16.79
N VAL A 361 7.14 -6.88 17.20
CA VAL A 361 5.90 -6.96 16.45
C VAL A 361 4.70 -6.97 17.38
N ASP A 362 3.71 -6.16 17.05
CA ASP A 362 2.37 -6.22 17.64
C ASP A 362 1.39 -6.83 16.62
N THR A 363 0.77 -7.94 17.00
CA THR A 363 -0.17 -8.65 16.12
C THR A 363 -1.50 -8.84 16.82
N ARG A 364 -2.57 -8.34 16.20
CA ARG A 364 -3.93 -8.25 16.76
C ARG A 364 -4.97 -8.77 15.76
N PRO A 365 -5.06 -10.07 15.54
CA PRO A 365 -6.15 -10.62 14.75
C PRO A 365 -7.46 -10.60 15.57
N ARG A 366 -8.54 -10.02 15.00
CA ARG A 366 -9.89 -9.95 15.59
C ARG A 366 -10.90 -10.59 14.66
N LEU A 367 -11.87 -11.29 15.26
CA LEU A 367 -13.04 -11.84 14.59
C LEU A 367 -14.29 -11.37 15.34
N GLU A 368 -15.22 -10.76 14.62
CA GLU A 368 -16.56 -10.42 15.11
C GLU A 368 -17.58 -11.13 14.24
N ILE A 369 -18.27 -12.12 14.80
CA ILE A 369 -19.09 -13.04 14.03
C ILE A 369 -20.52 -13.02 14.60
N TYR A 370 -21.48 -12.71 13.74
CA TYR A 370 -22.89 -12.55 14.07
C TYR A 370 -23.81 -13.58 13.40
N THR A 371 -23.26 -14.69 12.89
CA THR A 371 -24.00 -15.84 12.34
C THR A 371 -23.32 -17.14 12.73
N GLU A 372 -24.03 -18.28 12.66
CA GLU A 372 -23.55 -19.58 13.15
C GLU A 372 -22.93 -20.46 12.06
N ASP A 373 -23.38 -20.33 10.80
CA ASP A 373 -22.88 -21.13 9.68
C ASP A 373 -21.65 -20.49 9.03
N VAL A 374 -20.47 -20.66 9.65
CA VAL A 374 -19.22 -20.08 9.18
C VAL A 374 -18.00 -20.99 9.42
N LYS A 375 -16.95 -20.77 8.62
CA LYS A 375 -15.61 -21.32 8.82
C LYS A 375 -14.61 -20.18 9.00
N CYS A 376 -14.48 -19.69 10.23
CA CYS A 376 -13.60 -18.57 10.52
C CYS A 376 -12.41 -19.01 11.37
N THR A 377 -11.22 -18.66 10.92
CA THR A 377 -9.97 -18.96 11.63
C THR A 377 -9.02 -17.80 11.61
N HIS A 378 -8.30 -17.59 12.71
CA HIS A 378 -7.18 -16.66 12.74
C HIS A 378 -5.97 -17.28 13.43
N GLY A 379 -4.78 -16.77 13.15
CA GLY A 379 -3.57 -17.22 13.82
C GLY A 379 -2.43 -16.23 13.65
N ALA A 380 -1.67 -16.06 14.73
CA ALA A 380 -0.44 -15.27 14.73
C ALA A 380 0.72 -16.13 15.23
N ALA A 381 1.88 -15.97 14.61
CA ALA A 381 3.11 -16.63 15.03
C ALA A 381 4.28 -15.64 14.97
N VAL A 382 5.06 -15.61 16.05
CA VAL A 382 6.31 -14.85 16.12
C VAL A 382 7.42 -15.81 16.44
N GLY A 383 8.40 -15.92 15.53
CA GLY A 383 9.60 -16.70 15.69
C GLY A 383 10.84 -15.81 15.83
N GLN A 384 11.83 -16.29 16.52
CA GLN A 384 13.17 -15.71 16.54
C GLN A 384 14.14 -16.61 15.78
N MET A 385 15.28 -16.02 15.39
CA MET A 385 16.32 -16.80 14.76
C MET A 385 16.91 -17.80 15.78
N ASN A 386 17.12 -19.03 15.35
CA ASN A 386 17.70 -20.06 16.21
C ASN A 386 19.21 -19.80 16.39
N ASP A 387 19.60 -19.39 17.59
CA ASP A 387 21.00 -19.10 17.94
C ASP A 387 21.90 -20.33 17.83
N GLU A 388 21.41 -21.54 18.10
CA GLU A 388 22.18 -22.78 17.93
C GLU A 388 22.49 -23.03 16.45
N ALA A 389 21.51 -22.81 15.56
CA ALA A 389 21.73 -22.92 14.12
C ALA A 389 22.73 -21.86 13.61
N LEU A 390 22.67 -20.64 14.12
CA LEU A 390 23.64 -19.60 13.81
C LEU A 390 25.02 -19.96 14.31
N LEU A 391 25.12 -20.41 15.55
CA LEU A 391 26.40 -20.83 16.15
C LEU A 391 27.01 -21.99 15.33
N TYR A 392 26.20 -22.97 14.95
CA TYR A 392 26.64 -24.07 14.10
C TYR A 392 27.23 -23.59 12.77
N LEU A 393 26.56 -22.66 12.08
CA LEU A 393 27.06 -22.09 10.82
C LEU A 393 28.36 -21.29 11.03
N ARG A 394 28.44 -20.51 12.12
CA ARG A 394 29.63 -19.75 12.48
C ARG A 394 30.83 -20.64 12.83
N THR A 395 30.63 -21.76 13.51
CA THR A 395 31.70 -22.75 13.80
C THR A 395 32.22 -23.41 12.53
N ARG A 396 31.46 -23.36 11.41
CA ARG A 396 31.89 -23.80 10.09
C ARG A 396 32.57 -22.69 9.27
N GLY A 397 32.89 -21.55 9.88
CA GLY A 397 33.58 -20.42 9.24
C GLY A 397 32.68 -19.50 8.41
N ILE A 398 31.36 -19.64 8.51
CA ILE A 398 30.42 -18.75 7.80
C ILE A 398 30.28 -17.44 8.63
N PRO A 399 30.58 -16.27 8.04
CA PRO A 399 30.38 -14.99 8.71
C PRO A 399 28.92 -14.80 9.16
N LEU A 400 28.69 -14.07 10.26
CA LEU A 400 27.36 -13.88 10.86
C LEU A 400 26.34 -13.37 9.86
N GLU A 401 26.68 -12.37 9.06
CA GLU A 401 25.81 -11.79 8.04
C GLU A 401 25.44 -12.82 6.95
N ALA A 402 26.40 -13.61 6.52
CA ALA A 402 26.15 -14.68 5.58
C ALA A 402 25.34 -15.85 6.20
N ALA A 403 25.52 -16.12 7.50
CA ALA A 403 24.76 -17.17 8.21
C ALA A 403 23.29 -16.76 8.44
N ARG A 404 23.01 -15.47 8.63
CA ARG A 404 21.64 -14.92 8.70
C ARG A 404 20.90 -15.05 7.37
N GLY A 405 21.58 -14.81 6.25
CA GLY A 405 20.99 -14.91 4.92
C GLY A 405 20.32 -16.25 4.56
N PRO A 406 20.95 -17.42 4.74
CA PRO A 406 20.33 -18.73 4.50
C PRO A 406 19.13 -19.03 5.39
N SER A 407 19.12 -18.51 6.63
CA SER A 407 17.99 -18.71 7.57
C SER A 407 16.75 -17.92 7.17
N CYS A 408 16.93 -16.79 6.49
CA CYS A 408 15.84 -15.94 5.98
C CYS A 408 15.36 -16.40 4.59
N ARG A 409 16.29 -16.82 3.71
CA ARG A 409 15.99 -17.21 2.32
C ARG A 409 14.93 -18.31 2.17
N PRO A 410 14.92 -19.42 2.94
CA PRO A 410 13.88 -20.43 2.80
C PRO A 410 12.48 -19.91 3.15
N SER A 411 12.37 -19.05 4.18
CA SER A 411 11.09 -18.45 4.58
C SER A 411 10.59 -17.48 3.53
N CYS A 412 11.46 -16.64 2.99
CA CYS A 412 11.13 -15.72 1.91
C CYS A 412 10.90 -16.44 0.59
N ARG A 413 11.79 -17.41 0.22
CA ARG A 413 11.72 -18.13 -1.05
C ARG A 413 10.51 -19.07 -1.12
N ARG A 414 10.17 -19.75 -0.04
CA ARG A 414 9.01 -20.64 0.02
C ARG A 414 7.71 -19.84 -0.13
N TRP A 415 7.66 -18.66 0.47
CA TRP A 415 6.56 -17.75 0.29
C TRP A 415 6.47 -17.20 -1.15
N TRP A 416 7.60 -16.86 -1.78
CA TRP A 416 7.70 -16.47 -3.19
C TRP A 416 7.21 -17.56 -4.16
N ILE A 417 7.42 -18.82 -3.84
CA ILE A 417 7.05 -19.96 -4.69
C ILE A 417 5.61 -20.39 -4.44
N GLU A 418 5.12 -20.29 -3.22
CA GLU A 418 3.76 -20.70 -2.84
C GLU A 418 2.70 -19.65 -3.20
N SER A 419 3.06 -18.38 -3.30
CA SER A 419 2.20 -17.34 -3.88
C SER A 419 2.37 -17.38 -5.40
N SER A 420 1.29 -17.37 -6.16
CA SER A 420 1.24 -17.43 -7.64
C SER A 420 1.93 -16.25 -8.36
N TRP A 421 3.12 -15.86 -7.91
CA TRP A 421 3.96 -14.80 -8.45
C TRP A 421 4.62 -15.17 -9.79
N SER A 422 4.06 -16.11 -10.53
CA SER A 422 4.65 -16.61 -11.78
C SER A 422 4.81 -15.52 -12.86
N LEU A 423 4.04 -14.47 -12.83
CA LEU A 423 4.14 -13.35 -13.78
C LEU A 423 5.29 -12.38 -13.44
N CYS A 424 5.53 -12.05 -12.16
CA CYS A 424 6.64 -11.19 -11.74
C CYS A 424 7.97 -11.94 -11.53
N GLY A 425 7.94 -13.26 -11.42
CA GLY A 425 9.06 -14.09 -10.93
C GLY A 425 10.33 -14.09 -11.78
N ARG A 426 10.32 -13.57 -13.01
CA ARG A 426 11.52 -13.48 -13.84
C ARG A 426 12.28 -12.17 -13.63
N SER A 427 11.59 -11.05 -13.50
CA SER A 427 12.23 -9.72 -13.38
C SER A 427 12.72 -9.44 -11.94
N TRP A 428 12.02 -9.90 -10.92
CA TRP A 428 12.38 -9.69 -9.52
C TRP A 428 13.52 -10.59 -9.00
N ARG A 429 13.95 -11.58 -9.75
CA ARG A 429 15.06 -12.47 -9.34
C ARG A 429 16.40 -11.75 -9.21
N ASN A 430 16.58 -10.61 -9.87
CA ASN A 430 17.79 -9.80 -9.83
C ASN A 430 17.69 -8.60 -8.87
N TRP A 431 16.54 -8.41 -8.22
CA TRP A 431 16.33 -7.33 -7.29
C TRP A 431 16.93 -7.68 -5.92
N SER A 432 17.85 -6.86 -5.41
CA SER A 432 18.44 -6.96 -4.09
C SER A 432 17.89 -5.85 -3.21
N PRO A 433 17.32 -6.15 -2.02
CA PRO A 433 16.79 -5.13 -1.11
C PRO A 433 17.84 -4.22 -0.49
N THR A 434 19.11 -4.48 -0.71
CA THR A 434 20.21 -3.68 -0.15
C THR A 434 20.95 -3.01 -1.29
N GLY A 435 20.86 -1.69 -1.37
CA GLY A 435 21.79 -0.84 -2.12
C GLY A 435 23.19 -0.86 -1.53
N SER A 436 23.74 -2.04 -1.23
CA SER A 436 25.15 -2.21 -0.91
C SER A 436 25.89 -2.47 -2.21
N GLU A 437 26.76 -1.54 -2.58
CA GLU A 437 27.71 -1.66 -3.66
C GLU A 437 28.26 -3.10 -3.77
N SER A 438 27.96 -3.75 -4.87
CA SER A 438 28.66 -4.98 -5.25
C SER A 438 30.09 -4.58 -5.63
N ALA A 439 30.98 -4.65 -4.65
CA ALA A 439 32.41 -4.67 -4.92
C ALA A 439 32.68 -5.87 -5.82
N THR A 440 32.92 -5.58 -7.09
CA THR A 440 33.39 -6.53 -8.08
C THR A 440 34.75 -7.06 -7.62
N VAL A 441 34.74 -8.25 -7.03
CA VAL A 441 35.98 -9.02 -6.88
C VAL A 441 36.38 -9.49 -8.27
N ARG A 442 37.27 -8.76 -8.89
CA ARG A 442 38.01 -9.23 -10.05
C ARG A 442 38.88 -10.38 -9.59
N SER A 443 38.59 -11.60 -10.02
CA SER A 443 39.48 -12.72 -9.92
C SER A 443 40.64 -12.55 -10.90
N SER A 444 41.78 -12.11 -10.39
CA SER A 444 43.06 -12.19 -11.07
C SER A 444 43.55 -13.64 -11.07
N HIS A 445 43.27 -14.39 -12.09
CA HIS A 445 43.96 -15.60 -12.45
C HIS A 445 44.17 -15.59 -13.94
N GLU A 446 45.16 -14.80 -14.38
CA GLU A 446 45.90 -15.09 -15.60
C GLU A 446 47.19 -15.81 -15.19
N ARG A 447 47.28 -17.05 -15.63
CA ARG A 447 48.51 -17.82 -15.57
C ARG A 447 49.35 -17.43 -16.77
N ASP A 448 50.52 -16.90 -16.48
CA ASP A 448 51.64 -16.92 -17.45
C ASP A 448 51.95 -18.34 -17.84
N SER A 449 51.88 -18.62 -19.13
CA SER A 449 52.48 -19.73 -19.77
C SER A 449 53.05 -19.26 -21.12
N THR A 450 54.32 -18.85 -21.12
CA THR A 450 55.21 -18.97 -22.25
C THR A 450 56.64 -18.69 -21.79
N GLY A 451 57.50 -19.66 -22.00
CA GLY A 451 58.94 -19.62 -21.86
C GLY A 451 59.52 -20.96 -21.63
#